data_1eb59e02982eb4042e4dd6083b76fa49
#
_entry.id   1eb59e02982eb4042e4dd6083b76fa49
#
_cell.length_a   1.000
_cell.length_b   1.000
_cell.length_c   1.000
_cell.angle_alpha   90.00
_cell.angle_beta   90.00
_cell.angle_gamma   90.00
#
_symmetry.space_group_name_H-M   'P 1'
#
loop_
_entity.id
_entity.type
_entity.pdbx_description
1 polymer ?
#
loop_
_entity_poly.entity_id
_entity_poly.type
_entity_poly.pdbx_seq_one_letter_code
_entity_poly.pdbx_strand_id
1 'polypeptide(L)'
;MGTIVAVVNQKGGVGKTTTAVNLTAALTEAGKKVLLCDFDPQANATSGLGLDKRNLRHNVYEVVIGEATVENTICHTEFGDVLPSTADLAGAAVELLSVDRPNYRLRDALETIRDQYDVIFIDCPPSLELLTLNSLCAADSILVPVQCEYYALEGLTDLMTTLRMVKKRLNPRLEIFGVALTMFDGRTNFSTQVAQEVRRHFPGKVYANVIPRNVRLAEAPSHGLPVTVYDKHSRGAVAYRAMAQEIIEKL
;
A
#
# COMPACT_ATOMS: atom_id res chain seq x y z
N MET A 1 -13.41 13.20 6.42
CA MET A 1 -12.73 13.13 5.12
C MET A 1 -11.69 12.03 5.19
N GLY A 2 -11.80 11.00 4.36
CA GLY A 2 -10.92 9.83 4.43
C GLY A 2 -9.45 10.18 4.13
N THR A 3 -8.54 9.43 4.72
CA THR A 3 -7.10 9.61 4.51
C THR A 3 -6.61 8.70 3.38
N ILE A 4 -5.92 9.24 2.37
CA ILE A 4 -5.32 8.46 1.28
C ILE A 4 -3.85 8.20 1.60
N VAL A 5 -3.46 6.92 1.67
CA VAL A 5 -2.11 6.47 2.06
C VAL A 5 -1.50 5.60 0.98
N ALA A 6 -0.43 6.05 0.33
CA ALA A 6 0.30 5.22 -0.62
C ALA A 6 1.31 4.31 0.10
N VAL A 7 1.24 3.01 -0.17
CA VAL A 7 2.17 2.01 0.37
C VAL A 7 3.34 1.87 -0.62
N VAL A 8 4.47 2.49 -0.31
CA VAL A 8 5.53 2.70 -1.28
C VAL A 8 6.91 2.30 -0.76
N ASN A 9 7.67 1.63 -1.61
CA ASN A 9 9.12 1.41 -1.50
C ASN A 9 9.65 0.97 -2.87
N GLN A 10 10.80 1.50 -3.30
CA GLN A 10 11.44 1.14 -4.58
C GLN A 10 11.91 -0.32 -4.60
N LYS A 11 12.32 -0.85 -3.45
CA LYS A 11 12.81 -2.23 -3.35
C LYS A 11 11.66 -3.21 -3.50
N GLY A 12 11.81 -4.18 -4.40
CA GLY A 12 10.92 -5.32 -4.51
C GLY A 12 11.00 -6.24 -3.29
N GLY A 13 9.91 -6.93 -2.97
CA GLY A 13 9.89 -7.95 -1.92
C GLY A 13 9.92 -7.44 -0.48
N VAL A 14 9.81 -6.14 -0.21
CA VAL A 14 9.80 -5.58 1.17
C VAL A 14 8.47 -5.73 1.89
N GLY A 15 7.46 -6.28 1.24
CA GLY A 15 6.13 -6.52 1.82
C GLY A 15 5.14 -5.37 1.62
N LYS A 16 5.23 -4.58 0.54
CA LYS A 16 4.24 -3.53 0.21
C LYS A 16 2.83 -4.12 0.12
N THR A 17 2.59 -4.98 -0.84
CA THR A 17 1.30 -5.65 -1.07
C THR A 17 0.83 -6.42 0.17
N THR A 18 1.74 -7.17 0.82
CA THR A 18 1.42 -7.89 2.06
C THR A 18 0.94 -6.93 3.14
N THR A 19 1.56 -5.76 3.28
CA THR A 19 1.17 -4.75 4.26
C THR A 19 -0.16 -4.11 3.89
N ALA A 20 -0.36 -3.72 2.62
CA ALA A 20 -1.60 -3.12 2.14
C ALA A 20 -2.81 -4.07 2.37
N VAL A 21 -2.71 -5.32 1.91
CA VAL A 21 -3.76 -6.36 2.07
C VAL A 21 -4.10 -6.61 3.54
N ASN A 22 -3.08 -6.84 4.38
CA ASN A 22 -3.34 -7.23 5.76
C ASN A 22 -3.75 -6.07 6.67
N LEU A 23 -3.32 -4.83 6.37
CA LEU A 23 -3.84 -3.65 7.06
C LEU A 23 -5.28 -3.35 6.64
N THR A 24 -5.62 -3.48 5.36
CA THR A 24 -7.01 -3.35 4.89
C THR A 24 -7.92 -4.29 5.68
N ALA A 25 -7.58 -5.58 5.72
CA ALA A 25 -8.38 -6.56 6.45
C ALA A 25 -8.43 -6.31 7.97
N ALA A 26 -7.30 -5.97 8.60
CA ALA A 26 -7.25 -5.73 10.04
C ALA A 26 -8.02 -4.47 10.46
N LEU A 27 -8.00 -3.41 9.65
CA LEU A 27 -8.78 -2.20 9.90
C LEU A 27 -10.28 -2.42 9.66
N THR A 28 -10.65 -3.20 8.63
CA THR A 28 -12.04 -3.60 8.37
C THR A 28 -12.57 -4.46 9.52
N GLU A 29 -11.77 -5.42 10.03
CA GLU A 29 -12.10 -6.20 11.23
C GLU A 29 -12.32 -5.31 12.46
N ALA A 30 -11.61 -4.17 12.54
CA ALA A 30 -11.78 -3.17 13.60
C ALA A 30 -12.91 -2.17 13.33
N GLY A 31 -13.76 -2.39 12.33
CA GLY A 31 -14.95 -1.58 12.02
C GLY A 31 -14.69 -0.32 11.20
N LYS A 32 -13.52 -0.17 10.59
CA LYS A 32 -13.22 0.94 9.68
C LYS A 32 -13.69 0.65 8.25
N LYS A 33 -14.11 1.68 7.54
CA LYS A 33 -14.39 1.63 6.11
C LYS A 33 -13.10 1.82 5.34
N VAL A 34 -12.61 0.76 4.69
CA VAL A 34 -11.31 0.74 4.03
C VAL A 34 -11.45 0.39 2.56
N LEU A 35 -10.80 1.17 1.70
CA LEU A 35 -10.60 0.84 0.29
C LEU A 35 -9.12 0.51 0.06
N LEU A 36 -8.85 -0.61 -0.61
CA LEU A 36 -7.55 -0.93 -1.16
C LEU A 36 -7.56 -0.69 -2.67
N CYS A 37 -6.85 0.34 -3.12
CA CYS A 37 -6.57 0.55 -4.53
C CYS A 37 -5.30 -0.25 -4.90
N ASP A 38 -5.46 -1.30 -5.68
CA ASP A 38 -4.34 -2.03 -6.27
C ASP A 38 -3.84 -1.25 -7.49
N PHE A 39 -2.67 -0.65 -7.38
CA PHE A 39 -2.08 0.16 -8.45
C PHE A 39 -0.76 -0.42 -8.97
N ASP A 40 -0.62 -1.74 -8.84
CA ASP A 40 0.48 -2.53 -9.40
C ASP A 40 -0.06 -3.41 -10.56
N PRO A 41 0.55 -3.38 -11.76
CA PRO A 41 0.18 -4.26 -12.88
C PRO A 41 0.26 -5.76 -12.57
N GLN A 42 1.01 -6.16 -11.54
CA GLN A 42 1.00 -7.55 -11.07
C GLN A 42 -0.33 -7.96 -10.42
N ALA A 43 -1.11 -6.98 -9.96
CA ALA A 43 -2.42 -7.15 -9.34
C ALA A 43 -2.42 -8.17 -8.17
N ASN A 44 -1.36 -8.13 -7.36
CA ASN A 44 -1.20 -9.07 -6.25
C ASN A 44 -2.09 -8.72 -5.05
N ALA A 45 -2.42 -7.45 -4.85
CA ALA A 45 -3.37 -7.03 -3.82
C ALA A 45 -4.80 -7.48 -4.17
N THR A 46 -5.17 -7.39 -5.45
CA THR A 46 -6.45 -7.88 -5.98
C THR A 46 -6.66 -9.37 -5.65
N SER A 47 -5.69 -10.22 -6.03
CA SER A 47 -5.78 -11.65 -5.73
C SER A 47 -5.62 -11.95 -4.24
N GLY A 48 -4.87 -11.14 -3.50
CA GLY A 48 -4.65 -11.30 -2.06
C GLY A 48 -5.91 -11.08 -1.21
N LEU A 49 -6.94 -10.43 -1.77
CA LEU A 49 -8.27 -10.27 -1.18
C LEU A 49 -9.35 -11.12 -1.90
N GLY A 50 -8.93 -12.17 -2.62
CA GLY A 50 -9.80 -13.20 -3.16
C GLY A 50 -10.49 -12.88 -4.49
N LEU A 51 -10.13 -11.78 -5.17
CA LEU A 51 -10.72 -11.44 -6.45
C LEU A 51 -10.02 -12.18 -7.60
N ASP A 52 -10.83 -12.76 -8.51
CA ASP A 52 -10.30 -13.37 -9.74
C ASP A 52 -10.09 -12.29 -10.82
N LYS A 53 -8.83 -11.99 -11.10
CA LYS A 53 -8.40 -10.99 -12.09
C LYS A 53 -8.96 -11.20 -13.50
N ARG A 54 -9.39 -12.44 -13.83
CA ARG A 54 -9.93 -12.80 -15.15
C ARG A 54 -11.42 -12.51 -15.30
N ASN A 55 -12.10 -12.29 -14.18
CA ASN A 55 -13.55 -12.13 -14.12
C ASN A 55 -13.97 -10.74 -13.61
N LEU A 56 -13.08 -9.75 -13.67
CA LEU A 56 -13.39 -8.38 -13.30
C LEU A 56 -14.22 -7.71 -14.41
N ARG A 57 -15.24 -6.95 -14.00
CA ARG A 57 -16.04 -6.14 -14.93
C ARG A 57 -15.24 -4.93 -15.44
N HIS A 58 -14.56 -4.26 -14.52
CA HIS A 58 -13.70 -3.12 -14.74
C HIS A 58 -12.50 -3.21 -13.78
N ASN A 59 -11.46 -2.44 -14.06
CA ASN A 59 -10.26 -2.37 -13.23
C ASN A 59 -9.70 -0.94 -13.20
N VAL A 60 -8.70 -0.69 -12.38
CA VAL A 60 -8.15 0.64 -12.18
C VAL A 60 -7.51 1.26 -13.43
N TYR A 61 -7.08 0.45 -14.40
CA TYR A 61 -6.60 0.94 -15.69
C TYR A 61 -7.68 1.74 -16.43
N GLU A 62 -8.88 1.17 -16.57
CA GLU A 62 -10.01 1.84 -17.24
C GLU A 62 -10.41 3.13 -16.49
N VAL A 63 -10.28 3.15 -15.17
CA VAL A 63 -10.53 4.34 -14.36
C VAL A 63 -9.53 5.46 -14.68
N VAL A 64 -8.24 5.18 -14.72
CA VAL A 64 -7.24 6.24 -14.92
C VAL A 64 -7.17 6.75 -16.35
N ILE A 65 -7.56 5.94 -17.35
CA ILE A 65 -7.70 6.41 -18.73
C ILE A 65 -9.05 7.10 -18.98
N GLY A 66 -10.03 6.95 -18.07
CA GLY A 66 -11.34 7.62 -18.14
C GLY A 66 -12.44 6.83 -18.83
N GLU A 67 -12.28 5.52 -18.97
CA GLU A 67 -13.28 4.61 -19.59
C GLU A 67 -14.27 4.04 -18.56
N ALA A 68 -13.92 4.08 -17.26
CA ALA A 68 -14.83 3.66 -16.18
C ALA A 68 -14.80 4.66 -15.02
N THR A 69 -15.87 4.68 -14.22
CA THR A 69 -15.87 5.42 -12.93
C THR A 69 -15.37 4.53 -11.79
N VAL A 70 -14.83 5.13 -10.75
CA VAL A 70 -14.35 4.39 -9.57
C VAL A 70 -15.48 3.59 -8.94
N GLU A 71 -16.68 4.20 -8.79
CA GLU A 71 -17.85 3.59 -8.16
C GLU A 71 -18.30 2.32 -8.87
N ASN A 72 -18.21 2.29 -10.21
CA ASN A 72 -18.59 1.14 -11.02
C ASN A 72 -17.51 0.04 -11.05
N THR A 73 -16.31 0.36 -10.56
CA THR A 73 -15.12 -0.51 -10.60
C THR A 73 -14.84 -1.17 -9.26
N ILE A 74 -15.26 -0.54 -8.14
CA ILE A 74 -15.03 -1.08 -6.80
C ILE A 74 -15.72 -2.45 -6.65
N CYS A 75 -14.94 -3.41 -6.14
CA CYS A 75 -15.39 -4.72 -5.72
C CYS A 75 -15.50 -4.75 -4.19
N HIS A 76 -16.68 -5.13 -3.69
CA HIS A 76 -16.92 -5.27 -2.24
C HIS A 76 -16.49 -6.67 -1.79
N THR A 77 -15.68 -6.74 -0.73
CA THR A 77 -15.29 -8.00 -0.10
C THR A 77 -15.54 -7.95 1.40
N GLU A 78 -15.54 -9.08 2.07
CA GLU A 78 -15.65 -9.14 3.54
C GLU A 78 -14.41 -8.57 4.27
N PHE A 79 -13.30 -8.36 3.53
CA PHE A 79 -12.02 -7.87 4.05
C PHE A 79 -11.78 -6.39 3.81
N GLY A 80 -12.75 -5.69 3.21
CA GLY A 80 -12.68 -4.31 2.74
C GLY A 80 -12.98 -4.20 1.26
N ASP A 81 -13.20 -2.98 0.80
CA ASP A 81 -13.45 -2.70 -0.61
C ASP A 81 -12.13 -2.70 -1.40
N VAL A 82 -12.20 -3.08 -2.66
CA VAL A 82 -11.03 -3.16 -3.55
C VAL A 82 -11.33 -2.43 -4.85
N LEU A 83 -10.46 -1.50 -5.24
CA LEU A 83 -10.34 -1.01 -6.60
C LEU A 83 -9.30 -1.90 -7.30
N PRO A 84 -9.73 -2.90 -8.11
CA PRO A 84 -8.86 -3.98 -8.55
C PRO A 84 -7.96 -3.58 -9.71
N SER A 85 -6.86 -4.29 -9.88
CA SER A 85 -5.91 -4.16 -10.99
C SER A 85 -5.88 -5.39 -11.88
N THR A 86 -5.34 -5.20 -13.08
CA THR A 86 -4.95 -6.25 -14.03
C THR A 86 -3.62 -5.91 -14.69
N ALA A 87 -3.08 -6.83 -15.48
CA ALA A 87 -1.86 -6.60 -16.25
C ALA A 87 -2.00 -5.43 -17.24
N ASP A 88 -3.22 -5.07 -17.65
CA ASP A 88 -3.49 -3.96 -18.57
C ASP A 88 -3.00 -2.62 -18.03
N LEU A 89 -2.92 -2.48 -16.70
CA LEU A 89 -2.41 -1.27 -16.05
C LEU A 89 -0.95 -0.94 -16.50
N ALA A 90 -0.18 -1.91 -16.97
CA ALA A 90 1.14 -1.63 -17.55
C ALA A 90 1.03 -0.73 -18.80
N GLY A 91 -0.05 -0.85 -19.57
CA GLY A 91 -0.34 0.00 -20.74
C GLY A 91 -0.64 1.44 -20.36
N ALA A 92 -1.24 1.67 -19.20
CA ALA A 92 -1.58 3.02 -18.73
C ALA A 92 -0.36 3.97 -18.69
N ALA A 93 0.85 3.46 -18.43
CA ALA A 93 2.05 4.28 -18.41
C ALA A 93 2.33 4.96 -19.77
N VAL A 94 1.94 4.36 -20.86
CA VAL A 94 2.09 4.92 -22.21
C VAL A 94 0.91 5.85 -22.55
N GLU A 95 -0.30 5.41 -22.27
CA GLU A 95 -1.52 6.16 -22.64
C GLU A 95 -1.67 7.44 -21.82
N LEU A 96 -1.33 7.41 -20.55
CA LEU A 96 -1.34 8.57 -19.67
C LEU A 96 -0.44 9.71 -20.15
N LEU A 97 0.61 9.42 -20.96
CA LEU A 97 1.46 10.49 -21.50
C LEU A 97 0.72 11.39 -22.49
N SER A 98 -0.37 10.91 -23.08
CA SER A 98 -1.18 11.65 -24.08
C SER A 98 -2.40 12.36 -23.50
N VAL A 99 -2.70 12.16 -22.20
CA VAL A 99 -3.85 12.80 -21.56
C VAL A 99 -3.45 14.07 -20.81
N ASP A 100 -4.42 14.94 -20.53
CA ASP A 100 -4.21 16.11 -19.68
C ASP A 100 -3.93 15.67 -18.24
N ARG A 101 -2.97 16.33 -17.57
CA ARG A 101 -2.57 16.10 -16.18
C ARG A 101 -2.22 14.65 -15.85
N PRO A 102 -1.27 14.02 -16.56
CA PRO A 102 -0.98 12.59 -16.52
C PRO A 102 -0.63 12.07 -15.11
N ASN A 103 -0.10 12.93 -14.22
CA ASN A 103 0.29 12.56 -12.85
C ASN A 103 -0.88 12.60 -11.85
N TYR A 104 -2.06 13.08 -12.23
CA TYR A 104 -3.15 13.35 -11.29
C TYR A 104 -4.41 12.52 -11.57
N ARG A 105 -4.38 11.59 -12.53
CA ARG A 105 -5.54 10.80 -12.94
C ARG A 105 -6.10 9.96 -11.79
N LEU A 106 -5.23 9.27 -11.06
CA LEU A 106 -5.64 8.50 -9.90
C LEU A 106 -6.18 9.40 -8.78
N ARG A 107 -5.56 10.56 -8.54
CA ARG A 107 -6.05 11.52 -7.54
C ARG A 107 -7.46 11.99 -7.88
N ASP A 108 -7.66 12.47 -9.12
CA ASP A 108 -8.94 13.01 -9.55
C ASP A 108 -10.05 11.94 -9.45
N ALA A 109 -9.71 10.66 -9.67
CA ALA A 109 -10.62 9.55 -9.50
C ALA A 109 -10.93 9.26 -8.02
N LEU A 110 -9.93 9.13 -7.15
CA LEU A 110 -10.14 8.78 -5.74
C LEU A 110 -10.82 9.89 -4.93
N GLU A 111 -10.63 11.16 -5.29
CA GLU A 111 -11.32 12.28 -4.63
C GLU A 111 -12.84 12.19 -4.73
N THR A 112 -13.42 11.54 -5.76
CA THR A 112 -14.88 11.40 -5.92
C THR A 112 -15.52 10.54 -4.84
N ILE A 113 -14.75 9.60 -4.27
CA ILE A 113 -15.24 8.61 -3.31
C ILE A 113 -14.61 8.74 -1.92
N ARG A 114 -13.69 9.68 -1.76
CA ARG A 114 -12.84 9.81 -0.58
C ARG A 114 -13.63 9.86 0.74
N ASP A 115 -14.75 10.57 0.76
CA ASP A 115 -15.56 10.76 1.97
C ASP A 115 -16.37 9.51 2.36
N GLN A 116 -16.38 8.48 1.52
CA GLN A 116 -17.07 7.22 1.80
C GLN A 116 -16.22 6.28 2.69
N TYR A 117 -14.91 6.57 2.84
CA TYR A 117 -13.94 5.72 3.53
C TYR A 117 -13.24 6.46 4.67
N ASP A 118 -12.83 5.72 5.72
CA ASP A 118 -11.93 6.22 6.76
C ASP A 118 -10.49 6.31 6.23
N VAL A 119 -10.09 5.28 5.46
CA VAL A 119 -8.77 5.22 4.83
C VAL A 119 -8.81 4.52 3.46
N ILE A 120 -8.03 5.05 2.51
CA ILE A 120 -7.80 4.46 1.20
C ILE A 120 -6.31 4.13 1.12
N PHE A 121 -5.95 2.85 1.04
CA PHE A 121 -4.59 2.44 0.74
C PHE A 121 -4.38 2.33 -0.77
N ILE A 122 -3.22 2.76 -1.26
CA ILE A 122 -2.78 2.54 -2.65
C ILE A 122 -1.57 1.60 -2.60
N ASP A 123 -1.71 0.38 -3.10
CA ASP A 123 -0.57 -0.54 -3.27
C ASP A 123 0.21 -0.18 -4.52
N CYS A 124 1.49 0.18 -4.36
CA CYS A 124 2.32 0.72 -5.43
C CYS A 124 3.29 -0.34 -5.99
N PRO A 125 3.60 -0.28 -7.31
CA PRO A 125 4.63 -1.12 -7.90
C PRO A 125 6.03 -0.80 -7.34
N PRO A 126 7.02 -1.69 -7.54
CA PRO A 126 8.39 -1.50 -7.04
C PRO A 126 9.25 -0.57 -7.93
N SER A 127 8.65 0.40 -8.60
CA SER A 127 9.33 1.39 -9.44
C SER A 127 8.93 2.80 -9.02
N LEU A 128 9.69 3.82 -9.42
CA LEU A 128 9.33 5.23 -9.25
C LEU A 128 8.93 5.88 -10.59
N GLU A 129 8.23 5.11 -11.41
CA GLU A 129 7.72 5.55 -12.70
C GLU A 129 6.35 6.22 -12.58
N LEU A 130 5.69 6.46 -13.71
CA LEU A 130 4.45 7.24 -13.81
C LEU A 130 3.33 6.72 -12.89
N LEU A 131 3.18 5.40 -12.72
CA LEU A 131 2.18 4.83 -11.82
C LEU A 131 2.45 5.21 -10.35
N THR A 132 3.68 5.06 -9.89
CA THR A 132 4.04 5.48 -8.52
C THR A 132 3.92 6.99 -8.35
N LEU A 133 4.24 7.80 -9.37
CA LEU A 133 4.01 9.26 -9.32
C LEU A 133 2.52 9.58 -9.19
N ASN A 134 1.63 8.89 -9.91
CA ASN A 134 0.18 9.01 -9.73
C ASN A 134 -0.25 8.69 -8.30
N SER A 135 0.26 7.61 -7.73
CA SER A 135 -0.03 7.22 -6.34
C SER A 135 0.42 8.30 -5.35
N LEU A 136 1.64 8.84 -5.52
CA LEU A 136 2.18 9.90 -4.66
C LEU A 136 1.46 11.25 -4.83
N CYS A 137 0.92 11.53 -6.02
CA CYS A 137 0.10 12.71 -6.28
C CYS A 137 -1.31 12.58 -5.68
N ALA A 138 -1.84 11.37 -5.60
CA ALA A 138 -3.16 11.08 -5.03
C ALA A 138 -3.13 11.03 -3.49
N ALA A 139 -2.02 10.61 -2.90
CA ALA A 139 -1.91 10.37 -1.48
C ALA A 139 -1.75 11.65 -0.64
N ASP A 140 -2.33 11.67 0.55
CA ASP A 140 -2.03 12.65 1.61
C ASP A 140 -0.69 12.31 2.27
N SER A 141 -0.42 11.00 2.40
CA SER A 141 0.77 10.51 3.09
C SER A 141 1.19 9.15 2.57
N ILE A 142 2.41 8.72 2.98
CA ILE A 142 2.97 7.44 2.59
C ILE A 142 3.22 6.53 3.79
N LEU A 143 2.92 5.26 3.63
CA LEU A 143 3.37 4.16 4.47
C LEU A 143 4.55 3.47 3.80
N VAL A 144 5.67 3.35 4.51
CA VAL A 144 6.91 2.79 3.96
C VAL A 144 7.23 1.46 4.63
N PRO A 145 6.91 0.32 4.02
CA PRO A 145 7.39 -0.99 4.47
C PRO A 145 8.90 -1.11 4.25
N VAL A 146 9.64 -1.48 5.29
CA VAL A 146 11.10 -1.60 5.28
C VAL A 146 11.49 -2.97 5.80
N GLN A 147 12.08 -3.79 4.95
CA GLN A 147 12.64 -5.07 5.36
C GLN A 147 13.91 -4.85 6.20
N CYS A 148 14.02 -5.53 7.36
CA CYS A 148 15.16 -5.39 8.27
C CYS A 148 16.40 -6.14 7.74
N GLU A 149 16.94 -5.67 6.59
CA GLU A 149 18.12 -6.20 5.89
C GLU A 149 19.12 -5.11 5.52
N TYR A 150 20.35 -5.51 5.10
CA TYR A 150 21.50 -4.62 4.88
C TYR A 150 21.21 -3.41 3.98
N TYR A 151 20.56 -3.61 2.86
CA TYR A 151 20.28 -2.55 1.90
C TYR A 151 19.04 -1.69 2.24
N ALA A 152 18.49 -1.83 3.45
CA ALA A 152 17.29 -1.10 3.86
C ALA A 152 17.51 0.43 3.87
N LEU A 153 18.64 0.87 4.38
CA LEU A 153 18.95 2.30 4.55
C LEU A 153 19.28 2.99 3.21
N GLU A 154 19.94 2.29 2.29
CA GLU A 154 20.24 2.82 0.96
C GLU A 154 18.94 3.07 0.19
N GLY A 155 18.04 2.09 0.12
CA GLY A 155 16.73 2.24 -0.53
C GLY A 155 15.85 3.31 0.10
N LEU A 156 15.97 3.56 1.41
CA LEU A 156 15.28 4.65 2.08
C LEU A 156 15.82 6.03 1.67
N THR A 157 17.11 6.17 1.48
CA THR A 157 17.73 7.44 1.05
C THR A 157 17.23 7.84 -0.34
N ASP A 158 17.16 6.91 -1.27
CA ASP A 158 16.64 7.12 -2.63
C ASP A 158 15.16 7.48 -2.61
N LEU A 159 14.36 6.74 -1.82
CA LEU A 159 12.95 7.05 -1.63
C LEU A 159 12.76 8.47 -1.08
N MET A 160 13.51 8.86 -0.06
CA MET A 160 13.42 10.21 0.53
C MET A 160 13.79 11.32 -0.46
N THR A 161 14.73 11.05 -1.35
CA THR A 161 15.11 11.99 -2.42
C THR A 161 13.95 12.17 -3.40
N THR A 162 13.31 11.08 -3.83
CA THR A 162 12.13 11.14 -4.69
C THR A 162 10.96 11.85 -4.01
N LEU A 163 10.70 11.54 -2.74
CA LEU A 163 9.63 12.21 -1.99
C LEU A 163 9.83 13.71 -1.90
N ARG A 164 11.07 14.19 -1.68
CA ARG A 164 11.37 15.62 -1.68
C ARG A 164 11.07 16.27 -3.04
N MET A 165 11.39 15.58 -4.15
CA MET A 165 11.07 16.08 -5.50
C MET A 165 9.58 16.14 -5.74
N VAL A 166 8.83 15.07 -5.38
CA VAL A 166 7.37 15.04 -5.49
C VAL A 166 6.74 16.14 -4.63
N LYS A 167 7.14 16.26 -3.37
CA LYS A 167 6.64 17.30 -2.45
C LYS A 167 6.89 18.69 -2.99
N LYS A 168 8.05 18.96 -3.60
CA LYS A 168 8.41 20.27 -4.15
C LYS A 168 7.63 20.63 -5.42
N ARG A 169 7.29 19.66 -6.28
CA ARG A 169 6.82 19.92 -7.65
C ARG A 169 5.39 19.49 -7.92
N LEU A 170 4.91 18.42 -7.27
CA LEU A 170 3.67 17.74 -7.63
C LEU A 170 2.66 17.73 -6.48
N ASN A 171 3.07 17.36 -5.25
CA ASN A 171 2.19 17.24 -4.10
C ASN A 171 2.83 17.86 -2.84
N PRO A 172 2.68 19.16 -2.59
CA PRO A 172 3.30 19.84 -1.44
C PRO A 172 2.80 19.36 -0.08
N ARG A 173 1.62 18.70 -0.03
CA ARG A 173 1.00 18.20 1.21
C ARG A 173 1.48 16.80 1.59
N LEU A 174 2.18 16.10 0.69
CA LEU A 174 2.60 14.72 0.92
C LEU A 174 3.47 14.59 2.16
N GLU A 175 3.08 13.71 3.09
CA GLU A 175 3.81 13.48 4.34
C GLU A 175 4.14 12.00 4.55
N ILE A 176 4.95 11.71 5.56
CA ILE A 176 5.20 10.32 5.99
C ILE A 176 4.15 9.97 7.04
N PHE A 177 3.25 9.04 6.69
CA PHE A 177 2.28 8.45 7.61
C PHE A 177 2.97 7.58 8.65
N GLY A 178 3.85 6.69 8.18
CA GLY A 178 4.63 5.82 9.04
C GLY A 178 5.60 4.92 8.28
N VAL A 179 6.49 4.28 9.04
CA VAL A 179 7.44 3.29 8.56
C VAL A 179 7.13 1.96 9.25
N ALA A 180 6.84 0.93 8.46
CA ALA A 180 6.54 -0.42 8.94
C ALA A 180 7.78 -1.32 8.77
N LEU A 181 8.36 -1.77 9.88
CA LEU A 181 9.47 -2.74 9.86
C LEU A 181 8.91 -4.13 9.55
N THR A 182 9.35 -4.72 8.44
CA THR A 182 8.87 -6.02 7.95
C THR A 182 9.96 -7.08 8.01
N MET A 183 9.54 -8.35 7.99
CA MET A 183 10.42 -9.53 8.02
C MET A 183 11.45 -9.47 9.14
N PHE A 184 11.06 -8.87 10.26
CA PHE A 184 11.92 -8.73 11.43
C PHE A 184 12.22 -10.10 12.05
N ASP A 185 13.48 -10.38 12.28
CA ASP A 185 13.94 -11.57 13.02
C ASP A 185 14.72 -11.16 14.28
N GLY A 186 14.01 -11.16 15.41
CA GLY A 186 14.60 -10.77 16.71
C GLY A 186 15.72 -11.68 17.22
N ARG A 187 15.96 -12.83 16.56
CA ARG A 187 17.08 -13.73 16.92
C ARG A 187 18.40 -13.22 16.36
N THR A 188 18.37 -12.27 15.43
CA THR A 188 19.56 -11.73 14.78
C THR A 188 19.86 -10.33 15.31
N ASN A 189 21.09 -10.09 15.75
CA ASN A 189 21.56 -8.76 16.13
C ASN A 189 21.44 -7.77 14.97
N PHE A 190 21.57 -8.27 13.75
CA PHE A 190 21.53 -7.47 12.54
C PHE A 190 20.15 -6.83 12.31
N SER A 191 19.04 -7.59 12.39
CA SER A 191 17.69 -7.02 12.28
C SER A 191 17.42 -5.95 13.33
N THR A 192 17.95 -6.15 14.54
CA THR A 192 17.83 -5.17 15.64
C THR A 192 18.60 -3.88 15.33
N GLN A 193 19.82 -3.99 14.80
CA GLN A 193 20.63 -2.84 14.40
C GLN A 193 19.96 -2.04 13.28
N VAL A 194 19.47 -2.71 12.23
CA VAL A 194 18.72 -2.06 11.14
C VAL A 194 17.49 -1.33 11.69
N ALA A 195 16.71 -1.99 12.55
CA ALA A 195 15.53 -1.38 13.15
C ALA A 195 15.88 -0.13 13.98
N GLN A 196 16.99 -0.13 14.72
CA GLN A 196 17.47 1.03 15.46
C GLN A 196 17.88 2.17 14.54
N GLU A 197 18.61 1.89 13.46
CA GLU A 197 19.01 2.90 12.47
C GLU A 197 17.78 3.51 11.76
N VAL A 198 16.81 2.70 11.37
CA VAL A 198 15.56 3.22 10.78
C VAL A 198 14.83 4.13 11.78
N ARG A 199 14.76 3.77 13.08
CA ARG A 199 14.14 4.62 14.09
C ARG A 199 14.89 5.94 14.30
N ARG A 200 16.22 5.96 14.16
CA ARG A 200 17.02 7.20 14.23
C ARG A 200 16.74 8.13 13.04
N HIS A 201 16.57 7.58 11.83
CA HIS A 201 16.33 8.36 10.63
C HIS A 201 14.86 8.86 10.54
N PHE A 202 13.91 8.16 11.16
CA PHE A 202 12.49 8.49 11.16
C PHE A 202 11.93 8.61 12.58
N PRO A 203 12.39 9.60 13.37
CA PRO A 203 11.94 9.76 14.75
C PRO A 203 10.43 9.98 14.83
N GLY A 204 9.75 9.18 15.67
CA GLY A 204 8.30 9.24 15.85
C GLY A 204 7.44 8.76 14.67
N LYS A 205 8.08 8.26 13.60
CA LYS A 205 7.35 7.76 12.41
C LYS A 205 7.39 6.23 12.27
N VAL A 206 8.25 5.52 12.98
CA VAL A 206 8.34 4.06 12.93
C VAL A 206 7.32 3.46 13.87
N TYR A 207 6.46 2.57 13.37
CA TYR A 207 5.49 1.84 14.21
C TYR A 207 6.21 1.03 15.28
N ALA A 208 5.61 0.97 16.48
CA ALA A 208 6.14 0.18 17.59
C ALA A 208 6.06 -1.31 17.26
N ASN A 209 4.94 -1.74 16.70
CA ASN A 209 4.73 -3.11 16.27
C ASN A 209 5.48 -3.42 14.98
N VAL A 210 6.35 -4.42 15.01
CA VAL A 210 7.13 -4.90 13.86
C VAL A 210 6.46 -6.13 13.26
N ILE A 211 6.50 -6.27 11.94
CA ILE A 211 5.99 -7.46 11.25
C ILE A 211 7.09 -8.53 11.20
N PRO A 212 6.93 -9.66 11.89
CA PRO A 212 7.94 -10.70 11.93
C PRO A 212 8.02 -11.45 10.59
N ARG A 213 9.17 -12.07 10.32
CA ARG A 213 9.26 -13.10 9.28
C ARG A 213 8.32 -14.24 9.66
N ASN A 214 7.33 -14.53 8.80
CA ASN A 214 6.29 -15.52 9.07
C ASN A 214 5.83 -16.17 7.76
N VAL A 215 5.89 -17.50 7.69
CA VAL A 215 5.51 -18.27 6.50
C VAL A 215 4.03 -18.09 6.15
N ARG A 216 3.16 -17.93 7.14
CA ARG A 216 1.72 -17.73 6.92
C ARG A 216 1.39 -16.48 6.09
N LEU A 217 2.22 -15.44 6.19
CA LEU A 217 2.10 -14.24 5.35
C LEU A 217 2.43 -14.51 3.88
N ALA A 218 3.27 -15.51 3.59
CA ALA A 218 3.59 -15.91 2.23
C ALA A 218 2.59 -16.91 1.65
N GLU A 219 1.97 -17.73 2.50
CA GLU A 219 0.99 -18.74 2.10
C GLU A 219 -0.40 -18.14 1.84
N ALA A 220 -0.86 -17.23 2.70
CA ALA A 220 -2.21 -16.67 2.69
C ALA A 220 -2.65 -16.14 1.30
N PRO A 221 -1.81 -15.41 0.52
CA PRO A 221 -2.21 -14.95 -0.81
C PRO A 221 -2.53 -16.06 -1.80
N SER A 222 -1.94 -17.27 -1.67
CA SER A 222 -2.25 -18.41 -2.55
C SER A 222 -3.67 -18.96 -2.34
N HIS A 223 -4.30 -18.57 -1.23
CA HIS A 223 -5.69 -18.90 -0.90
C HIS A 223 -6.63 -17.72 -1.11
N GLY A 224 -6.14 -16.55 -1.60
CA GLY A 224 -6.93 -15.35 -1.74
C GLY A 224 -7.42 -14.78 -0.40
N LEU A 225 -6.70 -15.01 0.69
CA LEU A 225 -7.09 -14.61 2.04
C LEU A 225 -6.03 -13.72 2.70
N PRO A 226 -6.45 -12.68 3.46
CA PRO A 226 -5.54 -12.01 4.37
C PRO A 226 -5.12 -12.94 5.50
N VAL A 227 -3.94 -12.72 6.08
CA VAL A 227 -3.40 -13.58 7.14
C VAL A 227 -4.29 -13.61 8.39
N THR A 228 -5.03 -12.54 8.65
CA THR A 228 -5.96 -12.43 9.78
C THR A 228 -7.11 -13.43 9.71
N VAL A 229 -7.40 -13.93 8.52
CA VAL A 229 -8.41 -14.98 8.25
C VAL A 229 -7.74 -16.32 8.01
N TYR A 230 -6.69 -16.38 7.20
CA TYR A 230 -5.97 -17.61 6.87
C TYR A 230 -5.41 -18.33 8.10
N ASP A 231 -4.76 -17.58 9.00
CA ASP A 231 -4.28 -18.07 10.30
C ASP A 231 -4.34 -16.96 11.35
N LYS A 232 -5.52 -16.81 11.95
CA LYS A 232 -5.84 -15.70 12.88
C LYS A 232 -4.97 -15.60 14.12
N HIS A 233 -4.29 -16.71 14.48
CA HIS A 233 -3.41 -16.78 15.65
C HIS A 233 -1.92 -16.72 15.28
N SER A 234 -1.58 -16.66 13.99
CA SER A 234 -0.20 -16.54 13.55
C SER A 234 0.42 -15.25 14.05
N ARG A 235 1.74 -15.27 14.23
CA ARG A 235 2.50 -14.08 14.63
C ARG A 235 2.33 -12.91 13.64
N GLY A 236 2.12 -13.22 12.35
CA GLY A 236 1.83 -12.23 11.32
C GLY A 236 0.47 -11.56 11.52
N ALA A 237 -0.58 -12.34 11.76
CA ALA A 237 -1.94 -11.83 12.01
C ALA A 237 -1.98 -10.94 13.25
N VAL A 238 -1.39 -11.41 14.36
CA VAL A 238 -1.30 -10.63 15.61
C VAL A 238 -0.57 -9.31 15.38
N ALA A 239 0.55 -9.33 14.65
CA ALA A 239 1.34 -8.13 14.38
C ALA A 239 0.60 -7.11 13.52
N TYR A 240 -0.14 -7.53 12.47
CA TYR A 240 -0.93 -6.61 11.65
C TYR A 240 -2.12 -6.03 12.40
N ARG A 241 -2.81 -6.80 13.25
CA ARG A 241 -3.87 -6.25 14.13
C ARG A 241 -3.31 -5.21 15.10
N ALA A 242 -2.16 -5.47 15.71
CA ALA A 242 -1.51 -4.52 16.61
C ALA A 242 -1.09 -3.24 15.86
N MET A 243 -0.54 -3.36 14.65
CA MET A 243 -0.20 -2.19 13.82
C MET A 243 -1.48 -1.43 13.37
N ALA A 244 -2.57 -2.12 13.06
CA ALA A 244 -3.85 -1.49 12.73
C ALA A 244 -4.37 -0.64 13.89
N GLN A 245 -4.20 -1.06 15.15
CA GLN A 245 -4.57 -0.25 16.32
C GLN A 245 -3.72 1.04 16.41
N GLU A 246 -2.41 0.97 16.17
CA GLU A 246 -1.56 2.18 16.10
C GLU A 246 -1.99 3.13 14.97
N ILE A 247 -2.51 2.59 13.86
CA ILE A 247 -3.04 3.39 12.75
C ILE A 247 -4.36 4.07 13.12
N ILE A 248 -5.27 3.36 13.79
CA ILE A 248 -6.56 3.90 14.23
C ILE A 248 -6.39 5.13 15.13
N GLU A 249 -5.35 5.13 15.97
CA GLU A 249 -5.02 6.28 16.85
C GLU A 249 -4.53 7.51 16.07
N LYS A 250 -4.16 7.36 14.80
CA LYS A 250 -3.67 8.45 13.93
C LYS A 250 -4.68 8.93 12.90
N LEU A 251 -5.77 8.16 12.68
CA LEU A 251 -6.87 8.50 11.76
C LEU A 251 -7.88 9.43 12.44
#